data_8e467c5b481e47c2b9f5fc778521c062
#
_entry.id   8e467c5b481e47c2b9f5fc778521c062
#
_cell.length_a   1.000
_cell.length_b   1.000
_cell.length_c   1.000
_cell.angle_alpha   90.00
_cell.angle_beta   90.00
_cell.angle_gamma   90.00
#
_symmetry.space_group_name_H-M   'P 1'
#
loop_
_entity.id
_entity.type
_entity.pdbx_description
1 polymer ?
#
loop_
_entity_poly.entity_id
_entity_poly.type
_entity_poly.pdbx_seq_one_letter_code
_entity_poly.pdbx_strand_id
1 'polypeptide(L)'
;MKTFEQLWTELADKAAHRPDGSGTVTALDAGVHAIGKKLVEEAAESWMAAEHESPERAAEEISQLLYHAQVLMLASGLTLDDVYAHL
;
A
#
# COMPACT_ATOMS: atom_id res chain seq x y z
N MET A 1 11.05 9.42 10.20
CA MET A 1 9.78 9.37 9.45
C MET A 1 10.04 8.94 8.01
N LYS A 2 9.24 8.00 7.52
CA LYS A 2 9.40 7.47 6.17
C LYS A 2 8.53 8.26 5.20
N THR A 3 9.08 8.70 4.07
CA THR A 3 8.31 9.35 3.02
C THR A 3 7.65 8.30 2.11
N PHE A 4 6.73 8.75 1.26
CA PHE A 4 6.07 7.89 0.29
C PHE A 4 7.08 7.26 -0.68
N GLU A 5 8.09 8.04 -1.10
CA GLU A 5 9.16 7.57 -1.99
C GLU A 5 10.08 6.57 -1.29
N GLN A 6 10.39 6.80 -0.02
CA GLN A 6 11.19 5.86 0.76
C GLN A 6 10.46 4.52 0.95
N LEU A 7 9.15 4.58 1.18
CA LEU A 7 8.33 3.37 1.25
C LEU A 7 8.39 2.61 -0.08
N TRP A 8 8.25 3.32 -1.19
CA TRP A 8 8.35 2.71 -2.52
C TRP A 8 9.67 1.98 -2.72
N THR A 9 10.79 2.63 -2.39
CA THR A 9 12.12 2.03 -2.50
C THR A 9 12.23 0.75 -1.67
N GLU A 10 11.72 0.79 -0.44
CA GLU A 10 11.71 -0.37 0.45
C GLU A 10 10.87 -1.52 -0.11
N LEU A 11 9.67 -1.22 -0.60
CA LEU A 11 8.78 -2.26 -1.12
C LEU A 11 9.29 -2.82 -2.45
N ALA A 12 9.85 -2.00 -3.32
CA ALA A 12 10.46 -2.44 -4.57
C ALA A 12 11.65 -3.37 -4.29
N ASP A 13 12.45 -3.05 -3.27
CA ASP A 13 13.56 -3.91 -2.84
C ASP A 13 13.06 -5.27 -2.34
N LYS A 14 12.01 -5.29 -1.52
CA LYS A 14 11.40 -6.53 -1.05
C LYS A 14 10.83 -7.35 -2.19
N ALA A 15 10.24 -6.71 -3.20
CA ALA A 15 9.73 -7.40 -4.38
C ALA A 15 10.85 -8.07 -5.16
N ALA A 16 12.02 -7.41 -5.27
CA ALA A 16 13.18 -7.94 -6.01
C ALA A 16 13.89 -9.05 -5.25
N HIS A 17 14.12 -8.90 -3.96
CA HIS A 17 14.92 -9.82 -3.15
C HIS A 17 14.09 -10.90 -2.45
N ARG A 18 12.80 -10.70 -2.30
CA ARG A 18 11.85 -11.68 -1.75
C ARG A 18 12.30 -12.26 -0.40
N PRO A 19 12.51 -11.41 0.63
CA PRO A 19 12.96 -11.92 1.93
C PRO A 19 11.92 -12.84 2.56
N ASP A 20 12.38 -13.88 3.26
CA ASP A 20 11.52 -14.81 3.96
C ASP A 20 10.69 -14.10 5.02
N GLY A 21 9.42 -14.49 5.14
CA GLY A 21 8.53 -13.92 6.16
C GLY A 21 8.00 -12.53 5.83
N SER A 22 8.27 -12.00 4.64
CA SER A 22 7.77 -10.68 4.24
C SER A 22 6.29 -10.71 3.92
N GLY A 23 5.50 -9.87 4.59
CA GLY A 23 4.08 -9.68 4.27
C GLY A 23 3.88 -9.11 2.88
N THR A 24 4.80 -8.26 2.42
CA THR A 24 4.75 -7.69 1.07
C THR A 24 4.90 -8.78 0.01
N VAL A 25 5.86 -9.68 0.18
CA VAL A 25 6.05 -10.80 -0.75
C VAL A 25 4.82 -11.70 -0.77
N THR A 26 4.26 -12.00 0.40
CA THR A 26 3.02 -12.80 0.50
C THR A 26 1.88 -12.14 -0.26
N ALA A 27 1.72 -10.82 -0.12
CA ALA A 27 0.67 -10.07 -0.82
C ALA A 27 0.87 -10.10 -2.33
N LEU A 28 2.11 -9.89 -2.80
CA LEU A 28 2.42 -9.95 -4.23
C LEU A 28 2.12 -11.32 -4.82
N ASP A 29 2.45 -12.38 -4.08
CA ASP A 29 2.17 -13.75 -4.52
C ASP A 29 0.67 -14.06 -4.56
N ALA A 30 -0.12 -13.43 -3.71
CA ALA A 30 -1.57 -13.59 -3.70
C ALA A 30 -2.24 -12.96 -4.93
N GLY A 31 -1.62 -11.94 -5.52
CA GLY A 31 -2.05 -11.36 -6.78
C GLY A 31 -2.92 -10.12 -6.67
N VAL A 32 -3.18 -9.50 -7.82
CA VAL A 32 -3.88 -8.22 -7.95
C VAL A 32 -5.26 -8.22 -7.30
N HIS A 33 -6.02 -9.29 -7.49
CA HIS A 33 -7.38 -9.36 -6.94
C HIS A 33 -7.39 -9.31 -5.40
N ALA A 34 -6.53 -10.10 -4.75
CA ALA A 34 -6.43 -10.11 -3.29
C ALA A 34 -5.92 -8.76 -2.76
N ILE A 35 -4.95 -8.17 -3.44
CA ILE A 35 -4.43 -6.84 -3.08
C ILE A 35 -5.52 -5.78 -3.23
N GLY A 36 -6.30 -5.84 -4.30
CA GLY A 36 -7.41 -4.92 -4.56
C GLY A 36 -8.47 -4.98 -3.48
N LYS A 37 -8.82 -6.18 -3.03
CA LYS A 37 -9.77 -6.35 -1.92
C LYS A 37 -9.25 -5.69 -0.64
N LYS A 38 -7.96 -5.86 -0.35
CA LYS A 38 -7.33 -5.26 0.82
C LYS A 38 -7.32 -3.73 0.72
N LEU A 39 -7.04 -3.21 -0.46
CA LEU A 39 -7.07 -1.76 -0.72
C LEU A 39 -8.46 -1.17 -0.43
N VAL A 40 -9.51 -1.84 -0.89
CA VAL A 40 -10.89 -1.42 -0.63
C VAL A 40 -11.21 -1.45 0.87
N GLU A 41 -10.78 -2.49 1.58
CA GLU A 41 -10.97 -2.59 3.02
C GLU A 41 -10.31 -1.42 3.75
N GLU A 42 -9.06 -1.10 3.40
CA GLU A 42 -8.34 0.01 4.03
C GLU A 42 -8.96 1.37 3.67
N ALA A 43 -9.48 1.51 2.46
CA ALA A 43 -10.20 2.73 2.07
C ALA A 43 -11.45 2.92 2.92
N ALA A 44 -12.23 1.87 3.13
CA ALA A 44 -13.42 1.92 3.96
C ALA A 44 -13.06 2.20 5.43
N GLU A 45 -12.04 1.56 5.96
CA GLU A 45 -11.57 1.79 7.33
C GLU A 45 -11.07 3.22 7.53
N SER A 46 -10.38 3.79 6.53
CA SER A 46 -9.93 5.18 6.56
C SER A 46 -11.11 6.15 6.66
N TRP A 47 -12.14 5.91 5.87
CA TRP A 47 -13.36 6.71 5.90
C TRP A 47 -14.06 6.59 7.27
N MET A 48 -14.26 5.37 7.73
CA MET A 48 -14.93 5.14 9.02
C MET A 48 -14.16 5.77 10.17
N ALA A 49 -12.84 5.66 10.16
CA ALA A 49 -12.01 6.27 11.20
C ALA A 49 -12.10 7.80 11.17
N ALA A 50 -12.10 8.39 9.98
CA ALA A 50 -12.21 9.84 9.83
C ALA A 50 -13.56 10.38 10.31
N GLU A 51 -14.66 9.65 10.03
CA GLU A 51 -16.00 10.08 10.45
C GLU A 51 -16.33 9.79 11.91
N HIS A 52 -15.89 8.64 12.42
CA HIS A 52 -16.45 8.10 13.67
C HIS A 52 -15.43 7.79 14.76
N GLU A 53 -14.15 7.87 14.51
CA GLU A 53 -13.13 7.50 15.49
C GLU A 53 -12.32 8.70 15.93
N SER A 54 -11.07 8.82 15.44
CA SER A 54 -10.18 9.90 15.84
C SER A 54 -9.22 10.26 14.71
N PRO A 55 -8.62 11.48 14.75
CA PRO A 55 -7.57 11.84 13.78
C PRO A 55 -6.40 10.86 13.78
N GLU A 56 -6.03 10.35 14.96
CA GLU A 56 -4.94 9.37 15.07
C GLU A 56 -5.26 8.07 14.36
N ARG A 57 -6.47 7.54 14.59
CA ARG A 57 -6.91 6.32 13.90
C ARG A 57 -7.04 6.54 12.41
N ALA A 58 -7.56 7.68 12.00
CA ALA A 58 -7.67 8.02 10.58
C ALA A 58 -6.28 8.04 9.92
N ALA A 59 -5.29 8.64 10.58
CA ALA A 59 -3.91 8.68 10.07
C ALA A 59 -3.31 7.28 9.94
N GLU A 60 -3.54 6.39 10.91
CA GLU A 60 -3.08 5.00 10.83
C GLU A 60 -3.69 4.28 9.62
N GLU A 61 -5.01 4.38 9.46
CA GLU A 61 -5.71 3.68 8.37
C GLU A 61 -5.33 4.25 7.00
N ILE A 62 -5.14 5.56 6.89
CA ILE A 62 -4.69 6.18 5.65
C ILE A 62 -3.28 5.70 5.31
N SER A 63 -2.40 5.54 6.30
CA SER A 63 -1.05 5.02 6.04
C SER A 63 -1.10 3.60 5.49
N GLN A 64 -2.02 2.76 5.99
CA GLN A 64 -2.22 1.41 5.47
C GLN A 64 -2.79 1.44 4.05
N LEU A 65 -3.68 2.38 3.76
CA LEU A 65 -4.21 2.58 2.41
C LEU A 65 -3.08 2.90 1.43
N LEU A 66 -2.18 3.81 1.81
CA LEU A 66 -1.04 4.19 0.97
C LEU A 66 -0.09 3.01 0.74
N TYR A 67 0.15 2.20 1.78
CA TYR A 67 0.95 0.99 1.65
C TYR A 67 0.33 0.03 0.63
N HIS A 68 -0.95 -0.27 0.76
CA HIS A 68 -1.62 -1.21 -0.15
C HIS A 68 -1.72 -0.66 -1.57
N ALA A 69 -1.83 0.67 -1.74
CA ALA A 69 -1.78 1.30 -3.05
C ALA A 69 -0.43 1.02 -3.73
N GLN A 70 0.66 1.13 -3.00
CA GLN A 70 1.99 0.83 -3.55
C GLN A 70 2.17 -0.66 -3.87
N VAL A 71 1.64 -1.54 -3.03
CA VAL A 71 1.69 -2.99 -3.31
C VAL A 71 0.92 -3.29 -4.61
N LEU A 72 -0.23 -2.64 -4.81
CA LEU A 72 -1.00 -2.79 -6.05
C LEU A 72 -0.20 -2.29 -7.25
N MET A 73 0.48 -1.16 -7.12
CA MET A 73 1.35 -0.62 -8.17
C MET A 73 2.43 -1.63 -8.56
N LEU A 74 3.12 -2.20 -7.57
CA LEU A 74 4.14 -3.23 -7.81
C LEU A 74 3.56 -4.45 -8.53
N ALA A 75 2.42 -4.94 -8.05
CA ALA A 75 1.77 -6.12 -8.63
C ALA A 75 1.31 -5.86 -10.07
N SER A 76 1.03 -4.60 -10.41
CA SER A 76 0.55 -4.19 -11.73
C SER A 76 1.68 -3.79 -12.67
N GLY A 77 2.93 -3.85 -12.23
CA GLY A 77 4.08 -3.44 -13.04
C GLY A 77 4.21 -1.94 -13.24
N LEU A 78 3.61 -1.14 -12.35
CA LEU A 78 3.67 0.32 -12.43
C LEU A 78 4.79 0.88 -11.55
N THR A 79 5.28 2.05 -11.94
CA THR A 79 6.26 2.82 -11.16
C THR A 79 5.59 4.04 -10.53
N LEU A 80 6.29 4.69 -9.60
CA LEU A 80 5.82 5.98 -9.06
C LEU A 80 5.63 7.01 -10.18
N ASP A 81 6.58 7.06 -11.14
CA ASP A 81 6.48 8.00 -12.24
C ASP A 81 5.25 7.77 -13.10
N ASP A 82 4.88 6.51 -13.32
CA ASP A 82 3.65 6.20 -14.07
C ASP A 82 2.41 6.83 -13.40
N VAL A 83 2.35 6.74 -12.09
CA VAL A 83 1.23 7.29 -11.32
C VAL A 83 1.33 8.82 -11.21
N TYR A 84 2.51 9.33 -10.93
CA TYR A 84 2.74 10.78 -10.80
C TYR A 84 2.45 11.54 -12.08
N ALA A 85 2.62 10.89 -13.23
CA ALA A 85 2.32 11.52 -14.51
C ALA A 85 0.85 11.96 -14.64
N HIS A 86 -0.04 11.36 -13.85
CA HIS A 86 -1.47 11.68 -13.84
C HIS A 86 -1.87 12.68 -12.74
N LEU A 87 -0.94 13.07 -11.89
CA LEU A 87 -1.21 14.06 -10.85
C LEU A 87 -0.91 15.47 -11.37
#